data_98ecf0f62a0f458916e0d25be859c7e4
#
_entry.id   98ecf0f62a0f458916e0d25be859c7e4
#
_cell.length_a   1.000
_cell.length_b   1.000
_cell.length_c   1.000
_cell.angle_alpha   90.00
_cell.angle_beta   90.00
_cell.angle_gamma   90.00
#
_symmetry.space_group_name_H-M   'P 1'
#
loop_
_entity.id
_entity.type
_entity.pdbx_description
1 polymer ?
#
loop_
_entity_poly.entity_id
_entity_poly.type
_entity_poly.pdbx_seq_one_letter_code
_entity_poly.pdbx_strand_id
1 'polypeptide(L)'
;MKQNIIIIFLVIIQSFIFPFSIKSQPEMLSSEEFVTGQDGVLRMSVNVIGHVKQPGTYIVYDGIDLMTMISLAGGYLPGTDLKRIIIRSSDGSNKQINLKDIMFNNKDILYELKPRDTIYIKQKLFSKLITSSNLPTIFLSILNIALTLERTS
;
A
#
# COMPACT_ATOMS: atom_id res chain seq x y z
N MET A 1 19.22 -47.03 -25.10
CA MET A 1 19.39 -46.10 -23.96
C MET A 1 19.33 -44.63 -24.38
N LYS A 2 19.93 -44.16 -25.45
CA LYS A 2 19.89 -42.72 -25.87
C LYS A 2 18.47 -42.24 -26.25
N GLN A 3 17.63 -43.06 -26.82
CA GLN A 3 16.28 -42.70 -27.25
C GLN A 3 15.34 -42.42 -26.07
N ASN A 4 15.46 -43.13 -24.95
CA ASN A 4 14.64 -42.92 -23.78
C ASN A 4 15.01 -41.62 -23.02
N ILE A 5 16.27 -41.18 -23.11
CA ILE A 5 16.73 -39.91 -22.48
C ILE A 5 16.13 -38.71 -23.22
N ILE A 6 16.02 -38.79 -24.55
CA ILE A 6 15.42 -37.74 -25.38
C ILE A 6 13.93 -37.58 -25.07
N ILE A 7 13.21 -38.69 -24.87
CA ILE A 7 11.78 -38.67 -24.54
C ILE A 7 11.55 -38.03 -23.14
N ILE A 8 12.38 -38.37 -22.16
CA ILE A 8 12.31 -37.79 -20.80
C ILE A 8 12.59 -36.30 -20.86
N PHE A 9 13.56 -35.84 -21.65
CA PHE A 9 13.89 -34.45 -21.81
C PHE A 9 12.76 -33.65 -22.50
N LEU A 10 12.07 -34.25 -23.44
CA LEU A 10 10.92 -33.67 -24.14
C LEU A 10 9.72 -33.52 -23.23
N VAL A 11 9.46 -34.49 -22.34
CA VAL A 11 8.37 -34.41 -21.32
C VAL A 11 8.64 -33.33 -20.28
N ILE A 12 9.89 -33.16 -19.85
CA ILE A 12 10.28 -32.14 -18.92
C ILE A 12 10.12 -30.72 -19.50
N ILE A 13 10.49 -30.54 -20.77
CA ILE A 13 10.32 -29.27 -21.48
C ILE A 13 8.84 -28.92 -21.65
N GLN A 14 7.98 -29.88 -21.88
CA GLN A 14 6.54 -29.68 -22.03
C GLN A 14 5.87 -29.23 -20.72
N SER A 15 6.42 -29.63 -19.58
CA SER A 15 5.96 -29.18 -18.25
C SER A 15 6.27 -27.69 -17.97
N PHE A 16 7.29 -27.13 -18.63
CA PHE A 16 7.69 -25.73 -18.48
C PHE A 16 6.92 -24.77 -19.41
N ILE A 17 6.22 -25.30 -20.42
CA ILE A 17 5.53 -24.49 -21.44
C ILE A 17 4.06 -24.23 -21.07
N PHE A 18 3.51 -24.92 -20.07
CA PHE A 18 2.20 -24.56 -19.55
C PHE A 18 2.34 -23.41 -18.55
N PRO A 19 2.13 -22.13 -18.95
CA PRO A 19 1.93 -21.09 -17.99
C PRO A 19 0.62 -21.44 -17.26
N PHE A 20 0.73 -21.71 -15.97
CA PHE A 20 -0.42 -21.78 -15.09
C PHE A 20 -1.08 -20.40 -15.09
N SER A 21 -1.95 -20.20 -16.06
CA SER A 21 -2.73 -18.97 -16.18
C SER A 21 -3.77 -19.00 -15.07
N ILE A 22 -3.40 -18.45 -13.90
CA ILE A 22 -4.40 -18.00 -12.94
C ILE A 22 -5.13 -16.84 -13.62
N LYS A 23 -6.21 -17.17 -14.28
CA LYS A 23 -7.17 -16.18 -14.74
C LYS A 23 -7.91 -15.69 -13.48
N SER A 24 -7.29 -14.79 -12.75
CA SER A 24 -8.04 -13.91 -11.85
C SER A 24 -8.94 -13.09 -12.78
N GLN A 25 -10.17 -13.52 -12.94
CA GLN A 25 -11.19 -12.62 -13.46
C GLN A 25 -11.20 -11.42 -12.50
N PRO A 26 -10.99 -10.19 -13.00
CA PRO A 26 -11.42 -9.04 -12.23
C PRO A 26 -12.95 -9.23 -12.12
N GLU A 27 -13.45 -9.49 -10.92
CA GLU A 27 -14.85 -9.24 -10.64
C GLU A 27 -15.07 -7.79 -11.08
N MET A 28 -15.82 -7.61 -12.16
CA MET A 28 -16.35 -6.30 -12.50
C MET A 28 -17.24 -5.94 -11.30
N LEU A 29 -16.66 -5.12 -10.39
CA LEU A 29 -17.46 -4.43 -9.41
C LEU A 29 -18.54 -3.71 -10.21
N SER A 30 -19.78 -4.19 -10.11
CA SER A 30 -20.95 -3.51 -10.62
C SER A 30 -20.88 -2.05 -10.14
N SER A 31 -21.40 -1.15 -10.95
CA SER A 31 -21.45 0.29 -10.66
C SER A 31 -22.29 0.65 -9.41
N GLU A 32 -22.70 -0.33 -8.63
CA GLU A 32 -23.42 -0.14 -7.39
C GLU A 32 -22.44 0.36 -6.31
N GLU A 33 -22.72 1.52 -5.76
CA GLU A 33 -21.94 2.15 -4.70
C GLU A 33 -21.95 1.29 -3.41
N PHE A 34 -22.98 0.47 -3.25
CA PHE A 34 -23.20 -0.37 -2.10
C PHE A 34 -23.45 -1.82 -2.49
N VAL A 35 -22.95 -2.73 -1.67
CA VAL A 35 -23.21 -4.17 -1.77
C VAL A 35 -23.95 -4.62 -0.52
N THR A 36 -25.16 -5.12 -0.69
CA THR A 36 -25.92 -5.70 0.42
C THR A 36 -25.51 -7.17 0.57
N GLY A 37 -24.99 -7.54 1.72
CA GLY A 37 -24.69 -8.94 2.05
C GLY A 37 -25.97 -9.75 2.30
N GLN A 38 -25.83 -11.09 2.34
CA GLN A 38 -26.96 -11.98 2.68
C GLN A 38 -27.52 -11.74 4.08
N ASP A 39 -26.76 -11.09 4.94
CA ASP A 39 -27.11 -10.64 6.29
C ASP A 39 -27.91 -9.33 6.33
N GLY A 40 -28.22 -8.75 5.16
CA GLY A 40 -28.93 -7.47 5.05
C GLY A 40 -28.08 -6.25 5.42
N VAL A 41 -26.80 -6.42 5.69
CA VAL A 41 -25.92 -5.32 6.07
C VAL A 41 -25.38 -4.60 4.84
N LEU A 42 -25.49 -3.28 4.84
CA LEU A 42 -24.99 -2.42 3.77
C LEU A 42 -23.47 -2.30 3.87
N ARG A 43 -22.80 -2.64 2.78
CA ARG A 43 -21.33 -2.56 2.65
C ARG A 43 -20.96 -1.68 1.48
N MET A 44 -19.78 -1.07 1.59
CA MET A 44 -19.24 -0.21 0.54
C MET A 44 -17.77 -0.57 0.28
N SER A 45 -17.27 -0.21 -0.91
CA SER A 45 -15.86 -0.36 -1.24
C SER A 45 -15.08 0.90 -0.88
N VAL A 46 -13.90 0.73 -0.27
CA VAL A 46 -12.95 1.80 0.03
C VAL A 46 -11.55 1.36 -0.41
N ASN A 47 -10.82 2.25 -1.06
CA ASN A 47 -9.45 2.00 -1.50
C ASN A 47 -8.45 2.60 -0.54
N VAL A 48 -7.42 1.84 -0.15
CA VAL A 48 -6.30 2.32 0.65
C VAL A 48 -5.02 2.15 -0.13
N ILE A 49 -4.32 3.22 -0.42
CA ILE A 49 -3.09 3.22 -1.20
C ILE A 49 -1.98 4.02 -0.53
N GLY A 50 -0.74 3.64 -0.80
CA GLY A 50 0.44 4.35 -0.32
C GLY A 50 1.13 3.66 0.86
N HIS A 51 1.58 4.45 1.85
CA HIS A 51 2.50 3.98 2.88
C HIS A 51 1.79 3.33 4.08
N VAL A 52 1.09 2.22 3.80
CA VAL A 52 0.40 1.33 4.76
C VAL A 52 0.92 -0.09 4.64
N LYS A 53 0.66 -0.94 5.61
CA LYS A 53 1.12 -2.33 5.60
C LYS A 53 0.44 -3.17 4.52
N GLN A 54 -0.85 -2.98 4.32
CA GLN A 54 -1.66 -3.74 3.39
C GLN A 54 -2.49 -2.77 2.51
N PRO A 55 -1.91 -2.25 1.42
CA PRO A 55 -2.67 -1.45 0.46
C PRO A 55 -3.62 -2.35 -0.34
N GLY A 56 -4.80 -1.83 -0.67
CA GLY A 56 -5.79 -2.59 -1.43
C GLY A 56 -7.18 -1.97 -1.40
N THR A 57 -8.12 -2.68 -2.01
CA THR A 57 -9.56 -2.37 -1.94
C THR A 57 -10.20 -3.21 -0.84
N TYR A 58 -10.98 -2.58 -0.01
CA TYR A 58 -11.67 -3.19 1.12
C TYR A 58 -13.17 -3.06 0.97
N ILE A 59 -13.88 -4.12 1.28
CA ILE A 59 -15.33 -4.10 1.43
C ILE A 59 -15.63 -3.96 2.92
N VAL A 60 -16.22 -2.85 3.28
CA VAL A 60 -16.44 -2.45 4.68
C VAL A 60 -17.88 -2.02 4.91
N TYR A 61 -18.28 -1.89 6.17
CA TYR A 61 -19.61 -1.37 6.52
C TYR A 61 -19.74 0.10 6.15
N ASP A 62 -20.92 0.49 5.76
CA ASP A 62 -21.27 1.91 5.58
C ASP A 62 -21.08 2.69 6.88
N GLY A 63 -20.52 3.90 6.78
CA GLY A 63 -20.21 4.72 7.94
C GLY A 63 -18.93 4.37 8.69
N ILE A 64 -18.05 3.52 8.11
CA ILE A 64 -16.74 3.25 8.71
C ILE A 64 -15.91 4.55 8.79
N ASP A 65 -15.23 4.75 9.90
CA ASP A 65 -14.34 5.90 10.08
C ASP A 65 -12.92 5.64 9.55
N LEU A 66 -12.21 6.73 9.29
CA LEU A 66 -10.84 6.71 8.74
C LEU A 66 -9.85 5.93 9.61
N MET A 67 -9.96 6.02 10.94
CA MET A 67 -9.01 5.35 11.86
C MET A 67 -9.19 3.84 11.81
N THR A 68 -10.44 3.39 11.86
CA THR A 68 -10.80 1.98 11.75
C THR A 68 -10.36 1.43 10.40
N MET A 69 -10.56 2.19 9.30
CA MET A 69 -10.12 1.79 7.98
C MET A 69 -8.59 1.62 7.88
N ILE A 70 -7.81 2.55 8.42
CA ILE A 70 -6.35 2.44 8.45
C ILE A 70 -5.92 1.23 9.31
N SER A 71 -6.62 0.95 10.39
CA SER A 71 -6.36 -0.21 11.25
C SER A 71 -6.61 -1.52 10.51
N LEU A 72 -7.68 -1.62 9.73
CA LEU A 72 -7.97 -2.76 8.86
C LEU A 72 -6.88 -2.97 7.80
N ALA A 73 -6.30 -1.89 7.28
CA ALA A 73 -5.15 -1.94 6.38
C ALA A 73 -3.81 -2.30 7.09
N GLY A 74 -3.89 -2.80 8.33
CA GLY A 74 -2.73 -3.20 9.13
C GLY A 74 -1.95 -2.04 9.73
N GLY A 75 -2.50 -0.82 9.69
CA GLY A 75 -1.87 0.40 10.16
C GLY A 75 -0.88 1.01 9.15
N TYR A 76 -0.34 2.15 9.52
CA TYR A 76 0.64 2.87 8.71
C TYR A 76 2.07 2.36 8.93
N LEU A 77 2.93 2.51 7.92
CA LEU A 77 4.34 2.16 8.00
C LEU A 77 5.17 3.26 8.68
N PRO A 78 6.35 2.93 9.25
CA PRO A 78 7.28 3.94 9.77
C PRO A 78 7.66 4.97 8.70
N GLY A 79 7.68 6.25 9.07
CA GLY A 79 7.97 7.33 8.13
C GLY A 79 6.76 7.85 7.36
N THR A 80 5.55 7.42 7.70
CA THR A 80 4.31 7.95 7.12
C THR A 80 4.08 9.40 7.51
N ASP A 81 3.57 10.19 6.56
CA ASP A 81 3.15 11.56 6.79
C ASP A 81 1.72 11.64 7.32
N LEU A 82 1.58 11.48 8.63
CA LEU A 82 0.28 11.51 9.30
C LEU A 82 -0.41 12.89 9.28
N LYS A 83 0.32 13.96 8.89
CA LYS A 83 -0.27 15.31 8.79
C LYS A 83 -0.98 15.53 7.45
N ARG A 84 -0.73 14.69 6.45
CA ARG A 84 -1.21 14.87 5.09
C ARG A 84 -1.76 13.57 4.50
N ILE A 85 -2.84 13.08 5.10
CA ILE A 85 -3.63 11.99 4.51
C ILE A 85 -4.63 12.64 3.56
N ILE A 86 -4.67 12.17 2.33
CA ILE A 86 -5.59 12.69 1.30
C ILE A 86 -6.69 11.66 1.10
N ILE A 87 -7.93 12.10 1.21
CA ILE A 87 -9.10 11.31 0.84
C ILE A 87 -9.65 11.91 -0.44
N ARG A 88 -9.75 11.08 -1.46
CA ARG A 88 -10.36 11.42 -2.74
C ARG A 88 -11.67 10.69 -2.87
N SER A 89 -12.75 11.45 -2.93
CA SER A 89 -14.10 10.89 -3.07
C SER A 89 -14.46 10.65 -4.54
N SER A 90 -15.49 9.85 -4.76
CA SER A 90 -15.99 9.51 -6.10
C SER A 90 -16.49 10.73 -6.89
N ASP A 91 -16.93 11.78 -6.20
CA ASP A 91 -17.33 13.08 -6.79
C ASP A 91 -16.16 13.92 -7.30
N GLY A 92 -14.90 13.43 -7.15
CA GLY A 92 -13.67 14.12 -7.52
C GLY A 92 -13.16 15.10 -6.46
N SER A 93 -13.86 15.28 -5.34
CA SER A 93 -13.40 16.10 -4.24
C SER A 93 -12.18 15.48 -3.55
N ASN A 94 -11.25 16.36 -3.10
CA ASN A 94 -10.10 15.95 -2.32
C ASN A 94 -10.15 16.61 -0.96
N LYS A 95 -10.04 15.82 0.10
CA LYS A 95 -9.96 16.31 1.48
C LYS A 95 -8.63 15.90 2.09
N GLN A 96 -7.91 16.86 2.66
CA GLN A 96 -6.70 16.59 3.42
C GLN A 96 -7.02 16.51 4.91
N ILE A 97 -6.57 15.45 5.56
CA ILE A 97 -6.80 15.18 6.98
C ILE A 97 -5.46 15.08 7.69
N ASN A 98 -5.35 15.72 8.84
CA ASN A 98 -4.25 15.57 9.78
C ASN A 98 -4.62 14.51 10.83
N LEU A 99 -4.14 13.30 10.61
CA LEU A 99 -4.43 12.18 11.52
C LEU A 99 -3.83 12.38 12.91
N LYS A 100 -2.71 13.14 13.02
CA LYS A 100 -2.13 13.46 14.32
C LYS A 100 -3.07 14.30 15.18
N ASP A 101 -3.77 15.26 14.58
CA ASP A 101 -4.70 16.10 15.31
C ASP A 101 -5.90 15.30 15.81
N ILE A 102 -6.37 14.34 15.04
CA ILE A 102 -7.43 13.42 15.47
C ILE A 102 -6.96 12.55 16.64
N MET A 103 -5.74 12.00 16.55
CA MET A 103 -5.21 11.06 17.56
C MET A 103 -4.86 11.74 18.90
N PHE A 104 -4.36 12.97 18.87
CA PHE A 104 -3.76 13.59 20.06
C PHE A 104 -4.49 14.82 20.57
N ASN A 105 -5.30 15.48 19.76
CA ASN A 105 -5.94 16.75 20.11
C ASN A 105 -7.45 16.63 20.38
N ASN A 106 -7.96 15.41 20.57
CA ASN A 106 -9.40 15.14 20.87
C ASN A 106 -10.36 15.93 19.97
N LYS A 107 -9.95 16.23 18.74
CA LYS A 107 -10.88 16.72 17.75
C LYS A 107 -11.71 15.51 17.34
N ASP A 108 -12.92 15.42 17.88
CA ASP A 108 -13.96 14.42 17.57
C ASP A 108 -14.43 14.48 16.10
N ILE A 109 -13.50 14.58 15.19
CA ILE A 109 -13.79 14.46 13.76
C ILE A 109 -13.52 13.00 13.39
N LEU A 110 -14.41 12.12 13.83
CA LEU A 110 -14.60 10.84 13.17
C LEU A 110 -14.97 11.16 11.71
N TYR A 111 -13.97 11.11 10.85
CA TYR A 111 -14.26 11.26 9.43
C TYR A 111 -14.83 9.95 8.90
N GLU A 112 -16.12 9.94 8.66
CA GLU A 112 -16.82 8.83 8.02
C GLU A 112 -16.48 8.81 6.53
N LEU A 113 -16.08 7.64 6.07
CA LEU A 113 -15.75 7.41 4.67
C LEU A 113 -17.02 7.19 3.86
N LYS A 114 -16.96 7.59 2.61
CA LYS A 114 -18.03 7.39 1.63
C LYS A 114 -17.70 6.22 0.70
N PRO A 115 -18.70 5.65 0.03
CA PRO A 115 -18.47 4.63 -0.99
C PRO A 115 -17.48 5.09 -2.04
N ARG A 116 -16.55 4.20 -2.41
CA ARG A 116 -15.50 4.40 -3.40
C ARG A 116 -14.47 5.49 -3.04
N ASP A 117 -14.43 5.94 -1.79
CA ASP A 117 -13.36 6.82 -1.32
C ASP A 117 -12.00 6.13 -1.50
N THR A 118 -11.01 6.92 -1.90
CA THR A 118 -9.63 6.49 -1.98
C THR A 118 -8.79 7.25 -0.95
N ILE A 119 -8.25 6.52 0.00
CA ILE A 119 -7.36 7.06 1.04
C ILE A 119 -5.93 6.95 0.51
N TYR A 120 -5.27 8.08 0.32
CA TYR A 120 -3.89 8.15 -0.12
C TYR A 120 -2.97 8.58 1.02
N ILE A 121 -2.10 7.68 1.46
CA ILE A 121 -1.18 7.85 2.59
C ILE A 121 0.23 8.00 2.08
N LYS A 122 0.83 9.18 2.24
CA LYS A 122 2.17 9.50 1.74
C LYS A 122 3.26 9.15 2.75
N GLN A 123 4.43 8.81 2.24
CA GLN A 123 5.65 8.78 3.02
C GLN A 123 6.23 10.20 3.15
N LYS A 124 6.83 10.54 4.30
CA LYS A 124 7.58 11.79 4.46
C LYS A 124 8.76 11.81 3.49
N LEU A 125 8.99 12.96 2.86
CA LEU A 125 10.09 13.13 1.89
C LEU A 125 11.45 12.77 2.50
N PHE A 126 11.74 13.21 3.71
CA PHE A 126 12.99 12.91 4.40
C PHE A 126 13.17 11.41 4.67
N SER A 127 12.14 10.73 5.13
CA SER A 127 12.15 9.27 5.32
C SER A 127 12.35 8.53 4.00
N LYS A 128 11.72 9.00 2.91
CA LYS A 128 11.90 8.45 1.57
C LYS A 128 13.34 8.58 1.09
N LEU A 129 13.97 9.72 1.31
CA LEU A 129 15.37 9.96 0.92
C LEU A 129 16.33 9.02 1.66
N ILE A 130 16.16 8.85 2.98
CA ILE A 130 17.00 7.94 3.77
C ILE A 130 16.83 6.50 3.35
N THR A 131 15.59 6.07 3.07
CA THR A 131 15.30 4.66 2.74
C THR A 131 15.67 4.32 1.30
N SER A 132 15.55 5.26 0.37
CA SER A 132 15.76 5.02 -1.07
C SER A 132 17.14 5.38 -1.58
N SER A 133 17.99 6.06 -0.78
CA SER A 133 19.34 6.47 -1.17
C SER A 133 20.38 5.78 -0.31
N ASN A 134 21.54 5.51 -0.91
CA ASN A 134 22.74 5.05 -0.20
C ASN A 134 23.41 6.19 0.61
N LEU A 135 22.62 7.18 1.11
CA LEU A 135 23.13 8.30 1.89
C LEU A 135 24.03 7.89 3.06
N PRO A 136 23.68 6.86 3.86
CA PRO A 136 24.57 6.41 4.92
C PRO A 136 25.93 5.94 4.40
N THR A 137 25.93 5.22 3.27
CA THR A 137 27.16 4.73 2.64
C THR A 137 28.00 5.87 2.07
N ILE A 138 27.37 6.85 1.42
CA ILE A 138 28.05 8.04 0.90
C ILE A 138 28.65 8.85 2.05
N PHE A 139 27.90 9.06 3.13
CA PHE A 139 28.40 9.77 4.30
C PHE A 139 29.60 9.07 4.94
N LEU A 140 29.54 7.75 5.13
CA LEU A 140 30.66 6.95 5.62
C LEU A 140 31.86 7.00 4.69
N SER A 141 31.66 7.02 3.38
CA SER A 141 32.75 7.14 2.40
C SER A 141 33.43 8.49 2.50
N ILE A 142 32.70 9.59 2.61
CA ILE A 142 33.24 10.94 2.80
C ILE A 142 34.01 11.03 4.12
N LEU A 143 33.45 10.48 5.20
CA LEU A 143 34.10 10.45 6.50
C LEU A 143 35.45 9.69 6.44
N ASN A 144 35.48 8.52 5.81
CA ASN A 144 36.70 7.74 5.62
C ASN A 144 37.77 8.49 4.81
N ILE A 145 37.35 9.20 3.75
CA ILE A 145 38.30 10.03 2.96
C ILE A 145 38.86 11.15 3.83
N ALA A 146 37.99 11.84 4.60
CA ALA A 146 38.47 12.92 5.48
C ALA A 146 39.45 12.43 6.54
N LEU A 147 39.15 11.31 7.20
CA LEU A 147 40.06 10.70 8.20
C LEU A 147 41.38 10.21 7.57
N THR A 148 41.32 9.72 6.35
CA THR A 148 42.55 9.28 5.64
C THR A 148 43.46 10.47 5.28
N LEU A 149 42.88 11.58 4.84
CA LEU A 149 43.62 12.81 4.54
C LEU A 149 44.28 13.41 5.78
N GLU A 150 43.54 13.41 6.93
CA GLU A 150 44.09 13.90 8.20
C GLU A 150 45.27 13.05 8.69
N ARG A 151 45.22 11.73 8.45
CA ARG A 151 46.30 10.81 8.85
C ARG A 151 47.54 10.90 7.95
N THR A 152 47.43 11.41 6.74
CA THR A 152 48.52 11.52 5.75
C THR A 152 49.15 12.92 5.70
N SER A 153 48.59 13.89 6.41
CA SER A 153 49.14 15.25 6.61
C SER A 153 49.96 15.34 7.89
#